data_0e88e5db2c554e2ef1388150cadce706
#
_entry.id   0e88e5db2c554e2ef1388150cadce706
#
_cell.length_a   1.000
_cell.length_b   1.000
_cell.length_c   1.000
_cell.angle_alpha   90.00
_cell.angle_beta   90.00
_cell.angle_gamma   90.00
#
_symmetry.space_group_name_H-M   'P 1'
#
loop_
_entity.id
_entity.type
_entity.pdbx_description
1 polymer ?
#
loop_
_entity_poly.entity_id
_entity_poly.type
_entity_poly.pdbx_seq_one_letter_code
_entity_poly.pdbx_strand_id
1 'polypeptide(L)'
;MRIVCLVVLVLLAPGCERRSSRGSAGWKAVDGGIVCEGGGLQHLACTGLYGEGGKGWERRAVAAGIRAFEPGLQLWSDGLEKSRFIQLPPGTRIDTSRPDEWRFPPGTKLWKEFRWKGKPIETRLLWKKPEGKWLRTTYRWSDDGQQATELTDGEKNVPGTPGHEIPSQVDCLTCHGGREDEVLGFEAVALGHEAARGLTLAKLVEEGLLTHPPEPPPRIPGSGVDRAALGYLHMNCGVSCHNTNPLALGGGGGLLLRLEAAELGSVHLTDAWKTAVGVRSIFRTTGLFGDAVPRIAPGDVKRSTLFHRMSARGLPVQMPPIGTHVVDEQGLGLLQRWIESMPATAER
;
A
#
# COMPACT_ATOMS: atom_id res chain seq x y z
N MET A 1 -26.37 -55.21 54.77
CA MET A 1 -25.42 -54.55 53.81
C MET A 1 -26.10 -54.55 52.45
N ARG A 2 -26.83 -53.48 52.13
CA ARG A 2 -27.61 -53.33 50.88
C ARG A 2 -26.80 -52.50 49.89
N ILE A 3 -26.41 -53.07 48.76
CA ILE A 3 -25.71 -52.44 47.69
C ILE A 3 -26.77 -51.73 46.82
N VAL A 4 -26.71 -50.40 46.75
CA VAL A 4 -27.52 -49.58 45.82
C VAL A 4 -26.75 -49.43 44.55
N CYS A 5 -27.21 -50.05 43.47
CA CYS A 5 -26.68 -49.78 42.11
C CYS A 5 -27.26 -48.42 41.59
N LEU A 6 -26.40 -47.45 41.39
CA LEU A 6 -26.75 -46.19 40.75
C LEU A 6 -26.63 -46.36 39.22
N VAL A 7 -27.77 -46.39 38.54
CA VAL A 7 -27.81 -46.37 37.07
C VAL A 7 -27.67 -44.92 36.61
N VAL A 8 -26.53 -44.61 35.98
CA VAL A 8 -26.31 -43.32 35.34
C VAL A 8 -26.91 -43.38 33.93
N LEU A 9 -28.00 -42.66 33.74
CA LEU A 9 -28.61 -42.45 32.44
C LEU A 9 -27.82 -41.38 31.70
N VAL A 10 -27.04 -41.77 30.69
CA VAL A 10 -26.37 -40.81 29.75
C VAL A 10 -27.42 -40.38 28.73
N LEU A 11 -27.96 -39.19 28.91
CA LEU A 11 -28.76 -38.49 27.87
C LEU A 11 -27.84 -38.05 26.75
N LEU A 12 -27.86 -38.76 25.63
CA LEU A 12 -27.29 -38.28 24.36
C LEU A 12 -28.13 -37.11 23.87
N ALA A 13 -27.58 -35.87 23.99
CA ALA A 13 -28.14 -34.73 23.34
C ALA A 13 -27.94 -34.85 21.82
N PRO A 14 -28.97 -34.59 21.00
CA PRO A 14 -28.78 -34.56 19.54
C PRO A 14 -27.81 -33.46 19.18
N GLY A 15 -26.77 -33.84 18.42
CA GLY A 15 -25.77 -32.90 17.92
C GLY A 15 -26.42 -31.73 17.17
N CYS A 16 -26.18 -30.54 17.67
CA CYS A 16 -26.49 -29.30 16.95
C CYS A 16 -25.56 -29.26 15.74
N GLU A 17 -26.01 -29.82 14.62
CA GLU A 17 -25.41 -29.55 13.33
C GLU A 17 -25.50 -28.02 13.12
N ARG A 18 -24.36 -27.33 13.24
CA ARG A 18 -24.22 -25.98 12.74
C ARG A 18 -24.49 -26.02 11.22
N ARG A 19 -25.73 -25.78 10.84
CA ARG A 19 -26.03 -25.34 9.49
C ARG A 19 -25.25 -24.07 9.28
N SER A 20 -24.10 -24.21 8.63
CA SER A 20 -23.45 -23.12 7.92
C SER A 20 -24.52 -22.56 6.95
N SER A 21 -25.15 -21.45 7.33
CA SER A 21 -25.90 -20.64 6.38
C SER A 21 -24.84 -20.08 5.42
N ARG A 22 -24.55 -20.84 4.35
CA ARG A 22 -23.96 -20.25 3.15
C ARG A 22 -25.02 -19.25 2.66
N GLY A 23 -24.89 -17.99 3.08
CA GLY A 23 -25.51 -16.89 2.41
C GLY A 23 -25.22 -17.07 0.93
N SER A 24 -26.24 -16.95 0.07
CA SER A 24 -26.06 -17.03 -1.38
C SER A 24 -24.91 -16.09 -1.74
N ALA A 25 -23.84 -16.64 -2.30
CA ALA A 25 -22.75 -15.82 -2.81
C ALA A 25 -23.40 -14.81 -3.75
N GLY A 26 -23.18 -13.50 -3.57
CA GLY A 26 -23.79 -12.45 -4.38
C GLY A 26 -23.33 -12.45 -5.84
N TRP A 27 -22.90 -13.62 -6.33
CA TRP A 27 -22.45 -13.86 -7.71
C TRP A 27 -22.60 -15.33 -8.09
N LYS A 28 -22.71 -15.59 -9.41
CA LYS A 28 -22.71 -16.93 -10.00
C LYS A 28 -21.82 -16.96 -11.24
N ALA A 29 -21.03 -18.03 -11.38
CA ALA A 29 -20.39 -18.35 -12.64
C ALA A 29 -21.42 -18.82 -13.66
N VAL A 30 -21.35 -18.31 -14.89
CA VAL A 30 -22.17 -18.71 -16.03
C VAL A 30 -21.28 -18.88 -17.25
N ASP A 31 -21.78 -19.55 -18.29
CA ASP A 31 -21.04 -19.64 -19.55
C ASP A 31 -20.71 -18.23 -20.06
N GLY A 32 -19.41 -17.94 -20.21
CA GLY A 32 -18.89 -16.66 -20.69
C GLY A 32 -18.77 -15.55 -19.65
N GLY A 33 -18.91 -15.82 -18.32
CA GLY A 33 -18.67 -14.77 -17.34
C GLY A 33 -19.15 -15.02 -15.92
N ILE A 34 -19.33 -13.94 -15.21
CA ILE A 34 -19.81 -13.88 -13.82
C ILE A 34 -21.06 -13.00 -13.78
N VAL A 35 -22.11 -13.48 -13.15
CA VAL A 35 -23.32 -12.69 -12.84
C VAL A 35 -23.24 -12.22 -11.40
N CYS A 36 -23.37 -10.91 -11.20
CA CYS A 36 -23.35 -10.27 -9.88
C CYS A 36 -24.78 -10.08 -9.38
N GLU A 37 -25.13 -10.74 -8.28
CA GLU A 37 -26.47 -10.68 -7.69
C GLU A 37 -26.53 -9.60 -6.61
N GLY A 38 -27.62 -8.82 -6.59
CA GLY A 38 -27.89 -7.86 -5.53
C GLY A 38 -26.88 -6.72 -5.35
N GLY A 39 -26.00 -6.46 -6.33
CA GLY A 39 -24.97 -5.43 -6.24
C GLY A 39 -23.84 -5.78 -5.25
N GLY A 40 -23.71 -7.05 -4.85
CA GLY A 40 -22.65 -7.53 -3.96
C GLY A 40 -21.28 -7.42 -4.59
N LEU A 41 -20.26 -7.25 -3.75
CA LEU A 41 -18.85 -7.12 -4.16
C LEU A 41 -18.00 -8.35 -3.78
N GLN A 42 -18.63 -9.49 -3.56
CA GLN A 42 -17.95 -10.72 -3.12
C GLN A 42 -17.03 -11.34 -4.18
N HIS A 43 -17.14 -10.87 -5.44
CA HIS A 43 -16.27 -11.28 -6.53
C HIS A 43 -15.70 -10.06 -7.27
N LEU A 44 -14.42 -10.11 -7.67
CA LEU A 44 -13.73 -9.01 -8.34
C LEU A 44 -14.44 -8.56 -9.62
N ALA A 45 -15.03 -9.49 -10.39
CA ALA A 45 -15.81 -9.17 -11.59
C ALA A 45 -16.94 -8.18 -11.31
N CYS A 46 -17.49 -8.18 -10.10
CA CYS A 46 -18.59 -7.30 -9.68
C CYS A 46 -18.12 -5.87 -9.37
N THR A 47 -16.83 -5.61 -9.36
CA THR A 47 -16.27 -4.28 -9.12
C THR A 47 -16.23 -3.41 -10.36
N GLY A 48 -16.34 -4.02 -11.55
CA GLY A 48 -16.29 -3.37 -12.85
C GLY A 48 -14.89 -3.20 -13.43
N LEU A 49 -13.83 -3.78 -12.83
CA LEU A 49 -12.47 -3.69 -13.37
C LEU A 49 -12.35 -4.41 -14.72
N TYR A 50 -12.85 -5.63 -14.80
CA TYR A 50 -12.80 -6.47 -15.99
C TYR A 50 -14.19 -6.69 -16.55
N GLY A 51 -14.46 -6.07 -17.70
CA GLY A 51 -15.75 -6.13 -18.36
C GLY A 51 -16.87 -5.39 -17.63
N GLU A 52 -18.04 -5.35 -18.23
CA GLU A 52 -19.22 -4.70 -17.65
C GLU A 52 -20.11 -5.75 -16.99
N GLY A 53 -20.34 -5.63 -15.67
CA GLY A 53 -21.22 -6.54 -14.93
C GLY A 53 -20.75 -8.02 -14.94
N GLY A 54 -19.43 -8.26 -15.05
CA GLY A 54 -18.86 -9.60 -15.13
C GLY A 54 -18.79 -10.20 -16.54
N LYS A 55 -19.38 -9.56 -17.53
CA LYS A 55 -19.24 -9.96 -18.94
C LYS A 55 -17.81 -9.70 -19.42
N GLY A 56 -17.16 -10.69 -20.03
CA GLY A 56 -15.78 -10.58 -20.49
C GLY A 56 -14.73 -10.85 -19.39
N TRP A 57 -15.15 -11.33 -18.23
CA TRP A 57 -14.28 -11.76 -17.14
C TRP A 57 -13.14 -12.68 -17.61
N GLU A 58 -13.45 -13.65 -18.45
CA GLU A 58 -12.46 -14.61 -18.99
C GLU A 58 -11.33 -13.94 -19.78
N ARG A 59 -11.63 -12.85 -20.48
CA ARG A 59 -10.64 -12.10 -21.29
C ARG A 59 -9.79 -11.15 -20.44
N ARG A 60 -10.23 -10.82 -19.22
CA ARG A 60 -9.64 -9.79 -18.35
C ARG A 60 -9.34 -8.48 -19.06
N ALA A 61 -10.20 -8.13 -20.02
CA ALA A 61 -10.13 -6.82 -20.65
C ALA A 61 -10.59 -5.76 -19.66
N VAL A 62 -9.71 -4.80 -19.38
CA VAL A 62 -10.05 -3.65 -18.52
C VAL A 62 -11.22 -2.89 -19.13
N ALA A 63 -12.23 -2.58 -18.33
CA ALA A 63 -13.46 -1.93 -18.81
C ALA A 63 -13.19 -0.51 -19.33
N ALA A 64 -14.04 -0.06 -20.23
CA ALA A 64 -13.96 1.29 -20.80
C ALA A 64 -14.02 2.36 -19.69
N GLY A 65 -13.24 3.43 -19.84
CA GLY A 65 -13.14 4.52 -18.85
C GLY A 65 -12.24 4.23 -17.66
N ILE A 66 -11.68 3.02 -17.54
CA ILE A 66 -10.65 2.71 -16.55
C ILE A 66 -9.28 2.94 -17.17
N ARG A 67 -8.43 3.65 -16.44
CA ARG A 67 -7.10 4.04 -16.89
C ARG A 67 -6.01 3.31 -16.09
N ALA A 68 -5.09 2.67 -16.78
CA ALA A 68 -3.89 2.12 -16.14
C ALA A 68 -2.92 3.25 -15.79
N PHE A 69 -2.26 3.13 -14.64
CA PHE A 69 -1.18 4.03 -14.23
C PHE A 69 -0.08 3.26 -13.50
N GLU A 70 1.11 3.77 -13.63
CA GLU A 70 2.27 3.29 -12.90
C GLU A 70 3.03 4.50 -12.36
N PRO A 71 3.08 4.71 -11.02
CA PRO A 71 3.89 5.76 -10.42
C PRO A 71 5.36 5.46 -10.68
N GLY A 72 6.16 6.50 -10.95
CA GLY A 72 7.58 6.32 -11.22
C GLY A 72 8.40 5.93 -9.98
N LEU A 73 7.81 6.08 -8.80
CA LEU A 73 8.35 5.60 -7.53
C LEU A 73 7.56 4.38 -7.08
N GLN A 74 8.25 3.26 -6.85
CA GLN A 74 7.60 2.00 -6.51
C GLN A 74 7.59 1.75 -5.01
N LEU A 75 6.41 1.39 -4.48
CA LEU A 75 6.26 0.89 -3.12
C LEU A 75 6.64 -0.59 -3.10
N TRP A 76 7.57 -0.97 -2.23
CA TRP A 76 7.98 -2.37 -2.05
C TRP A 76 6.84 -3.25 -1.54
N SER A 77 6.72 -4.46 -2.01
CA SER A 77 5.76 -5.47 -1.58
C SER A 77 6.32 -6.85 -1.90
N ASP A 78 7.37 -7.25 -1.19
CA ASP A 78 8.04 -8.56 -1.27
C ASP A 78 8.40 -9.01 -2.70
N GLY A 79 8.73 -8.04 -3.57
CA GLY A 79 9.10 -8.30 -4.96
C GLY A 79 7.94 -8.61 -5.91
N LEU A 80 6.68 -8.56 -5.45
CA LEU A 80 5.53 -8.82 -6.32
C LEU A 80 5.38 -7.73 -7.39
N GLU A 81 5.06 -8.17 -8.60
CA GLU A 81 4.67 -7.30 -9.71
C GLU A 81 3.33 -6.63 -9.43
N LYS A 82 3.12 -5.41 -9.93
CA LYS A 82 1.90 -4.63 -9.66
C LYS A 82 1.35 -3.99 -10.90
N SER A 83 0.04 -4.14 -11.12
CA SER A 83 -0.72 -3.31 -12.06
C SER A 83 -1.67 -2.43 -11.26
N ARG A 84 -1.88 -1.19 -11.71
CA ARG A 84 -2.75 -0.23 -11.03
C ARG A 84 -3.69 0.42 -12.01
N PHE A 85 -4.93 0.59 -11.56
CA PHE A 85 -5.99 1.13 -12.38
C PHE A 85 -6.78 2.17 -11.58
N ILE A 86 -7.30 3.17 -12.28
CA ILE A 86 -8.18 4.18 -11.70
C ILE A 86 -9.38 4.41 -12.62
N GLN A 87 -10.53 4.62 -12.02
CA GLN A 87 -11.74 5.12 -12.66
C GLN A 87 -12.20 6.37 -11.93
N LEU A 88 -12.24 7.48 -12.63
CA LEU A 88 -12.90 8.71 -12.18
C LEU A 88 -14.32 8.76 -12.75
N PRO A 89 -15.31 9.23 -11.99
CA PRO A 89 -16.64 9.47 -12.54
C PRO A 89 -16.59 10.47 -13.70
N PRO A 90 -17.36 10.27 -14.77
CA PRO A 90 -17.35 11.15 -15.92
C PRO A 90 -17.60 12.62 -15.54
N GLY A 91 -16.83 13.54 -16.14
CA GLY A 91 -16.94 14.97 -15.92
C GLY A 91 -16.42 15.48 -14.58
N THR A 92 -15.82 14.63 -13.75
CA THR A 92 -15.26 15.03 -12.47
C THR A 92 -13.77 15.30 -12.55
N ARG A 93 -13.23 16.04 -11.58
CA ARG A 93 -11.81 16.32 -11.42
C ARG A 93 -11.34 15.99 -10.01
N ILE A 94 -10.05 15.67 -9.87
CA ILE A 94 -9.40 15.51 -8.58
C ILE A 94 -9.14 16.92 -8.03
N ASP A 95 -9.56 17.16 -6.78
CA ASP A 95 -9.24 18.42 -6.11
C ASP A 95 -7.78 18.40 -5.65
N THR A 96 -6.99 19.27 -6.23
CA THR A 96 -5.56 19.46 -5.99
C THR A 96 -5.25 20.84 -5.43
N SER A 97 -6.24 21.53 -4.82
CA SER A 97 -6.08 22.82 -4.15
C SER A 97 -5.04 22.77 -3.02
N ARG A 98 -4.84 21.59 -2.43
CA ARG A 98 -3.73 21.28 -1.53
C ARG A 98 -2.75 20.35 -2.27
N PRO A 99 -1.56 20.86 -2.64
CA PRO A 99 -0.64 20.14 -3.54
C PRO A 99 -0.25 18.74 -3.04
N ASP A 100 -0.14 18.58 -1.74
CA ASP A 100 0.31 17.35 -1.09
C ASP A 100 -0.84 16.45 -0.58
N GLU A 101 -2.10 16.92 -0.58
CA GLU A 101 -3.28 16.19 -0.14
C GLU A 101 -4.40 16.24 -1.18
N TRP A 102 -4.29 15.41 -2.20
CA TRP A 102 -5.29 15.31 -3.26
C TRP A 102 -6.58 14.66 -2.75
N ARG A 103 -7.73 15.23 -3.13
CA ARG A 103 -9.05 14.71 -2.81
C ARG A 103 -9.75 14.20 -4.06
N PHE A 104 -10.18 12.96 -4.00
CA PHE A 104 -10.84 12.30 -5.13
C PHE A 104 -12.35 12.51 -5.07
N PRO A 105 -13.03 12.65 -6.22
CA PRO A 105 -14.49 12.76 -6.25
C PRO A 105 -15.16 11.47 -5.76
N PRO A 106 -16.34 11.56 -5.10
CA PRO A 106 -17.17 10.38 -4.82
C PRO A 106 -17.46 9.57 -6.09
N GLY A 107 -17.42 8.25 -5.98
CA GLY A 107 -17.53 7.33 -7.12
C GLY A 107 -16.17 6.87 -7.67
N THR A 108 -15.06 7.52 -7.30
CA THR A 108 -13.72 7.08 -7.72
C THR A 108 -13.42 5.66 -7.23
N LYS A 109 -12.87 4.85 -8.13
CA LYS A 109 -12.37 3.52 -7.82
C LYS A 109 -10.90 3.42 -8.21
N LEU A 110 -10.11 2.76 -7.36
CA LEU A 110 -8.74 2.37 -7.65
C LEU A 110 -8.58 0.88 -7.41
N TRP A 111 -7.88 0.20 -8.32
CA TRP A 111 -7.51 -1.20 -8.16
C TRP A 111 -6.00 -1.34 -8.19
N LYS A 112 -5.47 -2.26 -7.38
CA LYS A 112 -4.06 -2.64 -7.37
C LYS A 112 -3.98 -4.17 -7.38
N GLU A 113 -3.57 -4.71 -8.52
CA GLU A 113 -3.38 -6.13 -8.71
C GLU A 113 -1.91 -6.50 -8.44
N PHE A 114 -1.70 -7.57 -7.69
CA PHE A 114 -0.40 -8.12 -7.38
C PHE A 114 -0.23 -9.47 -8.08
N ARG A 115 0.95 -9.67 -8.67
CA ARG A 115 1.32 -10.92 -9.33
C ARG A 115 2.66 -11.42 -8.84
N TRP A 116 2.80 -12.71 -8.83
CA TRP A 116 4.07 -13.37 -8.61
C TRP A 116 4.38 -14.30 -9.77
N LYS A 117 5.52 -14.09 -10.46
CA LYS A 117 5.90 -14.84 -11.67
C LYS A 117 4.76 -14.90 -12.71
N GLY A 118 4.15 -13.75 -12.95
CA GLY A 118 3.02 -13.59 -13.88
C GLY A 118 1.66 -14.11 -13.39
N LYS A 119 1.60 -14.87 -12.29
CA LYS A 119 0.35 -15.39 -11.71
C LYS A 119 -0.31 -14.35 -10.80
N PRO A 120 -1.61 -14.03 -10.96
CA PRO A 120 -2.29 -13.11 -10.08
C PRO A 120 -2.45 -13.74 -8.67
N ILE A 121 -2.20 -12.93 -7.65
CA ILE A 121 -2.25 -13.35 -6.24
C ILE A 121 -3.44 -12.68 -5.55
N GLU A 122 -3.49 -11.35 -5.61
CA GLU A 122 -4.57 -10.55 -5.04
C GLU A 122 -4.87 -9.31 -5.88
N THR A 123 -6.07 -8.78 -5.75
CA THR A 123 -6.44 -7.46 -6.25
C THR A 123 -7.13 -6.68 -5.15
N ARG A 124 -6.57 -5.53 -4.77
CA ARG A 124 -7.14 -4.61 -3.79
C ARG A 124 -8.00 -3.57 -4.47
N LEU A 125 -9.12 -3.20 -3.85
CA LEU A 125 -10.03 -2.16 -4.28
C LEU A 125 -10.13 -1.07 -3.22
N LEU A 126 -9.96 0.18 -3.64
CA LEU A 126 -10.43 1.36 -2.95
C LEU A 126 -11.60 1.94 -3.75
N TRP A 127 -12.74 2.14 -3.12
CA TRP A 127 -13.91 2.75 -3.76
C TRP A 127 -14.47 3.86 -2.89
N LYS A 128 -14.39 5.09 -3.34
CA LYS A 128 -14.99 6.23 -2.65
C LYS A 128 -16.50 6.23 -2.88
N LYS A 129 -17.24 5.94 -1.82
CA LYS A 129 -18.70 5.87 -1.87
C LYS A 129 -19.33 7.26 -2.03
N PRO A 130 -20.60 7.37 -2.43
CA PRO A 130 -21.28 8.65 -2.57
C PRO A 130 -21.24 9.54 -1.32
N GLU A 131 -21.27 8.94 -0.13
CA GLU A 131 -21.15 9.61 1.15
C GLU A 131 -19.71 10.09 1.50
N GLY A 132 -18.76 9.93 0.57
CA GLY A 132 -17.38 10.37 0.70
C GLY A 132 -16.46 9.44 1.48
N LYS A 133 -16.97 8.33 1.99
CA LYS A 133 -16.17 7.31 2.71
C LYS A 133 -15.58 6.30 1.74
N TRP A 134 -14.38 5.82 2.04
CA TRP A 134 -13.74 4.76 1.26
C TRP A 134 -14.16 3.37 1.74
N LEU A 135 -14.60 2.55 0.81
CA LEU A 135 -14.63 1.10 0.96
C LEU A 135 -13.26 0.57 0.55
N ARG A 136 -12.70 -0.29 1.38
CA ARG A 136 -11.42 -0.96 1.17
C ARG A 136 -11.66 -2.45 1.26
N THR A 137 -11.26 -3.19 0.24
CA THR A 137 -11.37 -4.65 0.26
C THR A 137 -10.33 -5.30 -0.63
N THR A 138 -10.11 -6.58 -0.43
CA THR A 138 -9.15 -7.38 -1.18
C THR A 138 -9.83 -8.61 -1.75
N TYR A 139 -9.42 -8.99 -2.94
CA TYR A 139 -9.86 -10.20 -3.64
C TYR A 139 -8.67 -11.14 -3.77
N ARG A 140 -8.79 -12.33 -3.24
CA ARG A 140 -7.81 -13.42 -3.40
C ARG A 140 -8.10 -14.18 -4.67
N TRP A 141 -7.11 -14.30 -5.55
CA TRP A 141 -7.22 -15.12 -6.74
C TRP A 141 -7.10 -16.61 -6.39
N SER A 142 -7.92 -17.44 -7.02
CA SER A 142 -7.81 -18.89 -6.95
C SER A 142 -6.48 -19.37 -7.53
N ASP A 143 -6.03 -20.57 -7.15
CA ASP A 143 -4.72 -21.08 -7.55
C ASP A 143 -4.60 -21.32 -9.06
N ASP A 144 -5.71 -21.60 -9.74
CA ASP A 144 -5.78 -21.66 -11.21
C ASP A 144 -5.89 -20.27 -11.85
N GLY A 145 -6.03 -19.21 -11.05
CA GLY A 145 -6.17 -17.83 -11.47
C GLY A 145 -7.49 -17.54 -12.18
N GLN A 146 -8.51 -18.38 -12.09
CA GLN A 146 -9.78 -18.19 -12.82
C GLN A 146 -10.80 -17.38 -12.02
N GLN A 147 -10.74 -17.39 -10.71
CA GLN A 147 -11.68 -16.70 -9.83
C GLN A 147 -10.93 -15.76 -8.87
N ALA A 148 -11.58 -14.68 -8.48
CA ALA A 148 -11.07 -13.75 -7.48
C ALA A 148 -12.20 -13.35 -6.54
N THR A 149 -12.18 -13.91 -5.32
CA THR A 149 -13.22 -13.73 -4.32
C THR A 149 -12.75 -12.85 -3.18
N GLU A 150 -13.68 -12.11 -2.58
CA GLU A 150 -13.40 -11.22 -1.47
C GLU A 150 -12.81 -11.98 -0.28
N LEU A 151 -11.74 -11.43 0.28
CA LEU A 151 -11.04 -11.94 1.46
C LEU A 151 -10.97 -10.82 2.51
N THR A 152 -11.81 -10.92 3.55
CA THR A 152 -11.91 -9.90 4.61
C THR A 152 -10.88 -10.07 5.72
N ASP A 153 -10.53 -11.33 6.03
CA ASP A 153 -9.71 -11.70 7.19
C ASP A 153 -8.20 -11.70 6.88
N GLY A 154 -7.84 -11.48 5.61
CA GLY A 154 -6.45 -11.54 5.16
C GLY A 154 -5.90 -12.97 5.07
N GLU A 155 -4.67 -13.10 4.59
CA GLU A 155 -3.97 -14.38 4.47
C GLU A 155 -2.47 -14.17 4.68
N LYS A 156 -1.86 -14.90 5.62
CA LYS A 156 -0.42 -14.84 5.86
C LYS A 156 0.29 -15.94 5.08
N ASN A 157 1.52 -15.64 4.65
CA ASN A 157 2.36 -16.61 3.94
C ASN A 157 1.66 -17.26 2.74
N VAL A 158 1.11 -16.42 1.84
CA VAL A 158 0.39 -16.90 0.65
C VAL A 158 1.22 -17.94 -0.11
N PRO A 159 0.71 -19.15 -0.32
CA PRO A 159 1.45 -20.23 -0.95
C PRO A 159 2.01 -19.86 -2.33
N GLY A 160 3.24 -20.29 -2.60
CA GLY A 160 3.93 -20.05 -3.87
C GLY A 160 4.49 -18.64 -4.05
N THR A 161 4.40 -17.80 -3.03
CA THR A 161 5.04 -16.47 -2.97
C THR A 161 6.23 -16.47 -1.98
N PRO A 162 7.08 -15.44 -1.98
CA PRO A 162 8.18 -15.34 -1.01
C PRO A 162 7.72 -14.93 0.42
N GLY A 163 6.55 -15.39 0.86
CA GLY A 163 5.97 -15.05 2.15
C GLY A 163 5.01 -13.86 2.12
N HIS A 164 4.46 -13.53 0.94
CA HIS A 164 3.52 -12.42 0.81
C HIS A 164 2.35 -12.54 1.78
N GLU A 165 1.95 -11.40 2.34
CA GLU A 165 0.80 -11.27 3.23
C GLU A 165 -0.29 -10.43 2.56
N ILE A 166 -1.48 -10.99 2.46
CA ILE A 166 -2.69 -10.25 2.11
C ILE A 166 -3.24 -9.65 3.42
N PRO A 167 -3.28 -8.33 3.57
CA PRO A 167 -3.79 -7.71 4.80
C PRO A 167 -5.28 -7.96 4.95
N SER A 168 -5.73 -8.05 6.20
CA SER A 168 -7.16 -8.03 6.50
C SER A 168 -7.77 -6.67 6.19
N GLN A 169 -9.09 -6.62 6.11
CA GLN A 169 -9.81 -5.37 5.82
C GLN A 169 -9.57 -4.29 6.91
N VAL A 170 -9.38 -4.70 8.18
CA VAL A 170 -9.06 -3.77 9.27
C VAL A 170 -7.63 -3.23 9.20
N ASP A 171 -6.69 -4.01 8.64
CA ASP A 171 -5.29 -3.60 8.50
C ASP A 171 -5.08 -2.53 7.42
N CYS A 172 -6.04 -2.37 6.49
CA CYS A 172 -5.92 -1.38 5.42
C CYS A 172 -5.66 0.02 5.94
N LEU A 173 -6.33 0.41 7.03
CA LEU A 173 -6.20 1.74 7.64
C LEU A 173 -4.81 1.99 8.25
N THR A 174 -4.08 0.95 8.61
CA THR A 174 -2.72 1.08 9.14
C THR A 174 -1.80 1.84 8.18
N CYS A 175 -1.96 1.62 6.88
CA CYS A 175 -1.22 2.34 5.84
C CYS A 175 -2.02 3.49 5.25
N HIS A 176 -3.30 3.26 4.91
CA HIS A 176 -4.12 4.22 4.19
C HIS A 176 -4.60 5.38 5.06
N GLY A 177 -4.72 5.18 6.38
CA GLY A 177 -5.06 6.24 7.34
C GLY A 177 -4.01 7.35 7.45
N GLY A 178 -2.78 7.11 7.00
CA GLY A 178 -1.71 8.12 6.94
C GLY A 178 -1.90 9.20 5.86
N ARG A 179 -2.99 9.16 5.10
CA ARG A 179 -3.37 10.17 4.10
C ARG A 179 -4.78 10.66 4.36
N GLU A 180 -5.04 11.95 4.12
CA GLU A 180 -6.35 12.55 4.33
C GLU A 180 -7.44 11.88 3.47
N ASP A 181 -7.15 11.58 2.21
CA ASP A 181 -8.07 10.90 1.29
C ASP A 181 -7.63 9.47 0.95
N GLU A 182 -6.87 8.81 1.81
CA GLU A 182 -6.54 7.39 1.85
C GLU A 182 -5.82 6.81 0.61
N VAL A 183 -5.56 7.58 -0.44
CA VAL A 183 -4.91 7.09 -1.66
C VAL A 183 -3.40 7.22 -1.56
N LEU A 184 -2.68 6.13 -1.78
CA LEU A 184 -1.22 6.06 -1.73
C LEU A 184 -0.63 5.99 -3.14
N GLY A 185 0.36 6.84 -3.42
CA GLY A 185 1.13 6.79 -4.66
C GLY A 185 0.45 7.35 -5.91
N PHE A 186 -0.79 7.87 -5.82
CA PHE A 186 -1.42 8.65 -6.89
C PHE A 186 -1.39 10.13 -6.50
N GLU A 187 -0.25 10.76 -6.70
CA GLU A 187 0.04 12.14 -6.29
C GLU A 187 1.14 12.74 -7.18
N ALA A 188 1.38 14.07 -7.05
CA ALA A 188 2.17 14.81 -7.99
C ALA A 188 3.63 14.33 -8.12
N VAL A 189 4.32 14.02 -7.02
CA VAL A 189 5.73 13.61 -7.05
C VAL A 189 5.90 12.27 -7.75
N ALA A 190 5.04 11.29 -7.42
CA ALA A 190 5.13 9.94 -7.97
C ALA A 190 4.67 9.85 -9.44
N LEU A 191 3.60 10.58 -9.82
CA LEU A 191 3.08 10.60 -11.18
C LEU A 191 3.84 11.57 -12.10
N GLY A 192 4.55 12.56 -11.53
CA GLY A 192 5.43 13.49 -12.25
C GLY A 192 6.83 12.96 -12.46
N HIS A 193 7.20 11.86 -11.84
CA HIS A 193 8.51 11.23 -11.99
C HIS A 193 8.70 10.67 -13.40
N GLU A 194 9.91 10.78 -13.94
CA GLU A 194 10.27 10.39 -15.32
C GLU A 194 9.99 8.91 -15.66
N ALA A 195 10.01 8.04 -14.65
CA ALA A 195 9.69 6.61 -14.81
C ALA A 195 8.19 6.32 -14.76
N ALA A 196 7.31 7.31 -14.50
CA ALA A 196 5.87 7.11 -14.49
C ALA A 196 5.32 6.72 -15.86
N ARG A 197 4.32 5.86 -15.90
CA ARG A 197 3.71 5.35 -17.14
C ARG A 197 2.17 5.36 -17.04
N GLY A 198 1.51 5.25 -18.19
CA GLY A 198 0.04 5.27 -18.27
C GLY A 198 -0.53 6.64 -17.98
N LEU A 199 -1.44 6.79 -17.01
CA LEU A 199 -2.00 8.07 -16.59
C LEU A 199 -1.00 8.82 -15.68
N THR A 200 -0.06 9.52 -16.31
CA THR A 200 0.97 10.34 -15.65
C THR A 200 0.42 11.70 -15.23
N LEU A 201 1.20 12.45 -14.42
CA LEU A 201 0.87 13.84 -14.07
C LEU A 201 0.64 14.71 -15.32
N ALA A 202 1.52 14.60 -16.34
CA ALA A 202 1.38 15.35 -17.58
C ALA A 202 0.03 15.06 -18.28
N LYS A 203 -0.37 13.80 -18.33
CA LYS A 203 -1.69 13.42 -18.90
C LYS A 203 -2.88 13.90 -18.07
N LEU A 204 -2.76 13.88 -16.74
CA LEU A 204 -3.80 14.45 -15.88
C LEU A 204 -3.99 15.95 -16.12
N VAL A 205 -2.90 16.68 -16.34
CA VAL A 205 -2.93 18.11 -16.68
C VAL A 205 -3.50 18.33 -18.09
N GLU A 206 -3.01 17.60 -19.09
CA GLU A 206 -3.45 17.67 -20.48
C GLU A 206 -4.96 17.40 -20.62
N GLU A 207 -5.47 16.40 -19.91
CA GLU A 207 -6.88 16.00 -19.94
C GLU A 207 -7.77 16.84 -18.99
N GLY A 208 -7.19 17.84 -18.28
CA GLY A 208 -7.95 18.73 -17.39
C GLY A 208 -8.57 18.01 -16.17
N LEU A 209 -7.94 16.94 -15.71
CA LEU A 209 -8.47 16.09 -14.61
C LEU A 209 -8.09 16.60 -13.21
N LEU A 210 -7.31 17.68 -13.11
CA LEU A 210 -6.91 18.33 -11.85
C LEU A 210 -7.60 19.70 -11.73
N THR A 211 -7.99 20.09 -10.50
CA THR A 211 -8.56 21.43 -10.27
C THR A 211 -7.50 22.52 -10.26
N HIS A 212 -6.33 22.22 -9.69
CA HIS A 212 -5.18 23.11 -9.57
C HIS A 212 -3.92 22.31 -9.98
N PRO A 213 -3.62 22.24 -11.30
CA PRO A 213 -2.42 21.53 -11.75
C PRO A 213 -1.15 22.19 -11.18
N PRO A 214 -0.18 21.40 -10.70
CA PRO A 214 1.05 21.95 -10.14
C PRO A 214 1.89 22.60 -11.26
N GLU A 215 2.31 23.84 -11.04
CA GLU A 215 3.17 24.58 -11.95
C GLU A 215 4.27 25.33 -11.17
N PRO A 216 5.54 25.00 -11.37
CA PRO A 216 6.03 23.88 -12.22
C PRO A 216 5.72 22.51 -11.63
N PRO A 217 5.78 21.42 -12.45
CA PRO A 217 5.67 20.07 -11.93
C PRO A 217 6.74 19.79 -10.88
N PRO A 218 6.39 19.12 -9.77
CA PRO A 218 7.34 18.84 -8.69
C PRO A 218 8.48 17.94 -9.18
N ARG A 219 9.69 18.26 -8.76
CA ARG A 219 10.89 17.47 -9.04
C ARG A 219 11.62 17.17 -7.75
N ILE A 220 11.93 15.91 -7.52
CA ILE A 220 12.72 15.51 -6.38
C ILE A 220 14.09 16.17 -6.46
N PRO A 221 14.56 16.88 -5.41
CA PRO A 221 15.80 17.61 -5.43
C PRO A 221 17.03 16.69 -5.44
N GLY A 222 18.18 17.26 -5.74
CA GLY A 222 19.45 16.56 -5.88
C GLY A 222 19.60 15.84 -7.21
N SER A 223 20.65 15.06 -7.32
CA SER A 223 21.00 14.27 -8.52
C SER A 223 21.43 12.87 -8.11
N GLY A 224 21.43 11.94 -9.07
CA GLY A 224 21.94 10.58 -8.83
C GLY A 224 21.34 9.93 -7.58
N VAL A 225 22.21 9.59 -6.61
CA VAL A 225 21.84 8.86 -5.41
C VAL A 225 20.91 9.66 -4.49
N ASP A 226 21.05 10.98 -4.37
CA ASP A 226 20.18 11.80 -3.52
C ASP A 226 18.72 11.71 -3.98
N ARG A 227 18.50 11.97 -5.26
CA ARG A 227 17.15 11.94 -5.86
C ARG A 227 16.52 10.55 -5.69
N ALA A 228 17.28 9.51 -5.98
CA ALA A 228 16.79 8.14 -5.88
C ALA A 228 16.45 7.77 -4.42
N ALA A 229 17.31 8.11 -3.46
CA ALA A 229 17.09 7.82 -2.03
C ALA A 229 15.90 8.60 -1.46
N LEU A 230 15.79 9.90 -1.75
CA LEU A 230 14.65 10.71 -1.33
C LEU A 230 13.34 10.19 -1.92
N GLY A 231 13.32 9.80 -3.20
CA GLY A 231 12.15 9.20 -3.85
C GLY A 231 11.78 7.85 -3.22
N TYR A 232 12.76 7.03 -2.91
CA TYR A 232 12.55 5.75 -2.22
C TYR A 232 11.95 5.95 -0.82
N LEU A 233 12.53 6.84 -0.01
CA LEU A 233 12.06 7.15 1.33
C LEU A 233 10.65 7.76 1.30
N HIS A 234 10.39 8.67 0.37
CA HIS A 234 9.07 9.25 0.17
C HIS A 234 8.01 8.17 -0.06
N MET A 235 8.22 7.28 -1.04
CA MET A 235 7.23 6.29 -1.42
C MET A 235 7.06 5.18 -0.39
N ASN A 236 8.18 4.65 0.16
CA ASN A 236 8.15 3.46 1.00
C ASN A 236 7.98 3.75 2.49
N CYS A 237 8.25 4.97 2.92
CA CYS A 237 8.23 5.35 4.33
C CYS A 237 7.32 6.56 4.59
N GLY A 238 7.44 7.59 3.75
CA GLY A 238 6.81 8.89 3.95
C GLY A 238 5.31 8.91 3.68
N VAL A 239 4.90 8.49 2.47
CA VAL A 239 3.52 8.62 1.98
C VAL A 239 2.49 8.00 2.92
N SER A 240 2.83 6.87 3.53
CA SER A 240 1.94 6.09 4.39
C SER A 240 2.12 6.41 5.88
N CYS A 241 3.36 6.45 6.37
CA CYS A 241 3.62 6.37 7.80
C CYS A 241 4.41 7.55 8.37
N HIS A 242 5.51 7.98 7.73
CA HIS A 242 6.39 9.00 8.26
C HIS A 242 6.07 10.38 7.65
N ASN A 243 4.93 10.95 8.03
CA ASN A 243 4.43 12.26 7.58
C ASN A 243 3.69 12.99 8.71
N THR A 244 3.17 14.17 8.43
CA THR A 244 2.52 15.06 9.40
C THR A 244 1.05 14.73 9.69
N ASN A 245 0.46 13.74 9.00
CA ASN A 245 -0.93 13.35 9.28
C ASN A 245 -1.05 12.76 10.69
N PRO A 246 -2.01 13.20 11.52
CA PRO A 246 -2.17 12.70 12.90
C PRO A 246 -2.45 11.20 13.00
N LEU A 247 -2.95 10.57 11.94
CA LEU A 247 -3.24 9.15 11.88
C LEU A 247 -2.07 8.32 11.30
N ALA A 248 -0.99 8.97 10.87
CA ALA A 248 0.20 8.31 10.38
C ALA A 248 0.99 7.66 11.52
N LEU A 249 1.21 6.34 11.45
CA LEU A 249 1.82 5.58 12.54
C LEU A 249 3.24 6.05 12.93
N GLY A 250 4.00 6.55 11.97
CA GLY A 250 5.39 6.99 12.18
C GLY A 250 5.54 8.45 12.60
N GLY A 251 4.47 9.25 12.53
CA GLY A 251 4.51 10.72 12.76
C GLY A 251 4.92 11.10 14.19
N GLY A 252 4.46 10.35 15.19
CA GLY A 252 4.76 10.60 16.60
C GLY A 252 6.25 10.55 16.99
N GLY A 253 7.09 9.93 16.15
CA GLY A 253 8.54 9.90 16.34
C GLY A 253 9.29 11.11 15.80
N GLY A 254 8.62 12.05 15.13
CA GLY A 254 9.22 13.22 14.49
C GLY A 254 10.20 12.88 13.35
N LEU A 255 10.13 11.69 12.76
CA LEU A 255 10.81 11.33 11.52
C LEU A 255 9.83 11.54 10.37
N LEU A 256 10.09 12.50 9.51
CA LEU A 256 9.27 12.87 8.37
C LEU A 256 10.03 12.52 7.09
N LEU A 257 9.47 11.63 6.28
CA LEU A 257 10.14 11.10 5.09
C LEU A 257 9.32 11.35 3.80
N ARG A 258 8.17 11.98 3.93
CA ARG A 258 7.37 12.41 2.80
C ARG A 258 7.97 13.68 2.20
N LEU A 259 8.04 13.76 0.90
CA LEU A 259 8.39 14.97 0.18
C LEU A 259 7.14 15.83 0.00
N GLU A 260 7.21 17.08 0.37
CA GLU A 260 6.15 18.06 0.20
C GLU A 260 6.55 19.12 -0.86
N ALA A 261 5.58 19.63 -1.62
CA ALA A 261 5.83 20.51 -2.75
C ALA A 261 6.65 21.76 -2.37
N ALA A 262 6.45 22.28 -1.17
CA ALA A 262 7.14 23.47 -0.66
C ALA A 262 8.64 23.24 -0.35
N GLU A 263 9.10 22.00 -0.27
CA GLU A 263 10.44 21.62 0.21
C GLU A 263 11.39 21.19 -0.91
N LEU A 264 10.91 21.10 -2.15
CA LEU A 264 11.64 20.52 -3.27
C LEU A 264 12.73 21.41 -3.85
N GLY A 265 13.04 22.55 -3.22
CA GLY A 265 14.09 23.48 -3.68
C GLY A 265 15.50 22.93 -3.57
N SER A 266 15.81 22.12 -2.56
CA SER A 266 17.09 21.42 -2.41
C SER A 266 16.98 20.23 -1.47
N VAL A 267 17.97 19.30 -1.49
CA VAL A 267 18.01 18.12 -0.62
C VAL A 267 17.91 18.51 0.87
N HIS A 268 18.66 19.56 1.27
CA HIS A 268 18.73 20.01 2.67
C HIS A 268 17.45 20.71 3.16
N LEU A 269 16.58 21.15 2.26
CA LEU A 269 15.29 21.75 2.60
C LEU A 269 14.21 20.70 2.89
N THR A 270 14.39 19.44 2.43
CA THR A 270 13.42 18.39 2.66
C THR A 270 13.33 18.00 4.14
N ASP A 271 12.14 17.71 4.62
CA ASP A 271 11.94 17.18 5.96
C ASP A 271 12.63 15.81 6.14
N ALA A 272 12.72 15.03 5.06
CA ALA A 272 13.48 13.79 5.05
C ALA A 272 14.94 14.00 5.46
N TRP A 273 15.60 15.06 4.92
CA TRP A 273 16.95 15.40 5.35
C TRP A 273 16.97 15.97 6.77
N LYS A 274 16.16 16.98 7.06
CA LYS A 274 16.16 17.71 8.34
C LYS A 274 15.87 16.81 9.54
N THR A 275 15.00 15.82 9.35
CA THR A 275 14.57 14.95 10.46
C THR A 275 15.28 13.61 10.53
N ALA A 276 16.03 13.22 9.48
CA ALA A 276 16.75 11.95 9.47
C ALA A 276 18.25 12.10 9.66
N VAL A 277 18.91 13.03 8.93
CA VAL A 277 20.36 13.10 8.84
C VAL A 277 20.98 13.79 10.06
N GLY A 278 21.87 13.10 10.78
CA GLY A 278 22.50 13.58 12.01
C GLY A 278 21.55 13.68 13.21
N VAL A 279 20.25 13.35 13.04
CA VAL A 279 19.26 13.47 14.11
C VAL A 279 19.20 12.20 14.95
N ARG A 280 19.25 12.38 16.28
CA ARG A 280 19.21 11.27 17.23
C ARG A 280 17.92 10.46 17.12
N SER A 281 18.04 9.14 17.04
CA SER A 281 16.90 8.23 17.09
C SER A 281 16.33 8.19 18.51
N ILE A 282 14.99 8.27 18.62
CA ILE A 282 14.29 7.97 19.89
C ILE A 282 14.18 6.46 20.13
N PHE A 283 14.34 5.68 19.08
CA PHE A 283 14.30 4.23 19.15
C PHE A 283 15.64 3.70 19.66
N ARG A 284 15.63 3.08 20.81
CA ARG A 284 16.82 2.48 21.41
C ARG A 284 16.99 1.05 20.91
N THR A 285 18.07 0.80 20.20
CA THR A 285 18.40 -0.53 19.66
C THR A 285 19.33 -1.32 20.60
N THR A 286 19.40 -0.93 21.88
CA THR A 286 20.26 -1.58 22.87
C THR A 286 20.12 -3.11 22.81
N GLY A 287 21.23 -3.77 22.51
CA GLY A 287 21.32 -5.23 22.45
C GLY A 287 21.16 -5.89 21.08
N LEU A 288 20.55 -5.21 20.08
CA LEU A 288 20.40 -5.79 18.72
C LEU A 288 21.42 -5.22 17.72
N PHE A 289 21.66 -3.91 17.75
CA PHE A 289 22.55 -3.22 16.80
C PHE A 289 23.59 -2.31 17.50
N GLY A 290 23.78 -2.47 18.81
CA GLY A 290 24.63 -1.61 19.61
C GLY A 290 23.96 -0.25 19.94
N ASP A 291 24.73 0.72 20.32
CA ASP A 291 24.27 2.09 20.63
C ASP A 291 24.14 2.92 19.33
N ALA A 292 23.38 2.42 18.37
CA ALA A 292 23.08 3.19 17.15
C ALA A 292 22.24 4.41 17.54
N VAL A 293 22.80 5.58 17.39
CA VAL A 293 22.24 6.79 17.97
C VAL A 293 21.56 7.67 16.92
N PRO A 294 22.15 7.98 15.77
CA PRO A 294 21.50 8.76 14.72
C PRO A 294 20.50 7.92 13.93
N ARG A 295 19.47 8.59 13.40
CA ARG A 295 18.56 7.98 12.41
C ARG A 295 19.33 7.64 11.15
N ILE A 296 20.12 8.58 10.64
CA ILE A 296 21.13 8.44 9.60
C ILE A 296 22.40 9.10 10.10
N ALA A 297 23.49 8.34 10.24
CA ALA A 297 24.82 8.85 10.51
C ALA A 297 25.52 9.12 9.17
N PRO A 298 25.83 10.38 8.81
CA PRO A 298 26.53 10.69 7.57
C PRO A 298 27.84 9.92 7.44
N GLY A 299 28.04 9.26 6.30
CA GLY A 299 29.22 8.45 6.03
C GLY A 299 29.29 7.11 6.76
N ASP A 300 28.38 6.82 7.69
CA ASP A 300 28.46 5.60 8.52
C ASP A 300 27.15 4.81 8.56
N VAL A 301 27.07 3.81 7.69
CA VAL A 301 25.91 2.90 7.59
C VAL A 301 25.71 2.10 8.88
N LYS A 302 26.82 1.69 9.54
CA LYS A 302 26.77 0.85 10.75
C LYS A 302 26.20 1.60 11.95
N ARG A 303 26.29 2.92 11.97
CA ARG A 303 25.71 3.78 13.01
C ARG A 303 24.33 4.35 12.61
N SER A 304 23.76 3.95 11.47
CA SER A 304 22.48 4.45 10.97
C SER A 304 21.32 3.56 11.39
N THR A 305 20.50 4.00 12.36
CA THR A 305 19.35 3.24 12.88
C THR A 305 18.34 2.90 11.79
N LEU A 306 18.11 3.80 10.83
CA LEU A 306 17.21 3.59 9.71
C LEU A 306 17.63 2.37 8.88
N PHE A 307 18.93 2.26 8.54
CA PHE A 307 19.47 1.14 7.79
C PHE A 307 19.24 -0.20 8.51
N HIS A 308 19.57 -0.26 9.79
CA HIS A 308 19.37 -1.48 10.57
C HIS A 308 17.91 -1.91 10.67
N ARG A 309 17.01 -0.97 10.86
CA ARG A 309 15.59 -1.29 10.93
C ARG A 309 15.03 -1.78 9.58
N MET A 310 15.54 -1.26 8.47
CA MET A 310 15.14 -1.70 7.14
C MET A 310 15.71 -3.08 6.77
N SER A 311 16.88 -3.44 7.29
CA SER A 311 17.47 -4.78 7.08
C SER A 311 16.84 -5.86 7.95
N ALA A 312 16.12 -5.49 9.02
CA ALA A 312 15.47 -6.45 9.92
C ALA A 312 14.15 -6.99 9.34
N ARG A 313 13.91 -8.30 9.54
CA ARG A 313 12.60 -8.94 9.28
C ARG A 313 12.26 -9.89 10.41
N GLY A 314 10.95 -10.03 10.69
CA GLY A 314 10.44 -10.89 11.76
C GLY A 314 10.77 -10.42 13.18
N LEU A 315 11.29 -9.21 13.35
CA LEU A 315 11.64 -8.63 14.63
C LEU A 315 10.80 -7.38 14.91
N PRO A 316 10.53 -7.05 16.19
CA PRO A 316 9.78 -5.83 16.53
C PRO A 316 10.42 -4.52 16.05
N VAL A 317 11.70 -4.58 15.70
CA VAL A 317 12.49 -3.43 15.21
C VAL A 317 12.36 -3.19 13.72
N GLN A 318 11.77 -4.12 12.96
CA GLN A 318 11.72 -4.00 11.50
C GLN A 318 10.96 -2.75 11.01
N MET A 319 11.38 -2.25 9.85
CA MET A 319 10.66 -1.24 9.07
C MET A 319 10.59 -1.65 7.59
N PRO A 320 9.41 -1.58 6.95
CA PRO A 320 8.07 -1.31 7.55
C PRO A 320 7.67 -2.37 8.59
N PRO A 321 6.84 -2.00 9.61
CA PRO A 321 6.47 -2.93 10.68
C PRO A 321 5.46 -4.00 10.23
N ILE A 322 4.80 -3.78 9.10
CA ILE A 322 3.76 -4.66 8.53
C ILE A 322 3.87 -4.68 7.00
N GLY A 323 3.26 -5.69 6.38
CA GLY A 323 3.06 -5.78 4.92
C GLY A 323 4.33 -6.09 4.13
N THR A 324 5.43 -6.47 4.78
CA THR A 324 6.66 -6.95 4.13
C THR A 324 7.33 -8.03 4.96
N HIS A 325 7.71 -9.12 4.31
CA HIS A 325 8.41 -10.26 4.90
C HIS A 325 9.81 -10.46 4.30
N VAL A 326 10.08 -9.83 3.15
CA VAL A 326 11.35 -9.91 2.44
C VAL A 326 12.02 -8.53 2.45
N VAL A 327 13.32 -8.51 2.72
CA VAL A 327 14.11 -7.28 2.64
C VAL A 327 14.15 -6.79 1.19
N ASP A 328 13.97 -5.49 0.98
CA ASP A 328 14.26 -4.85 -0.29
C ASP A 328 15.77 -4.59 -0.41
N GLU A 329 16.48 -5.57 -0.92
CA GLU A 329 17.95 -5.49 -1.06
C GLU A 329 18.39 -4.34 -1.97
N GLN A 330 17.59 -4.02 -2.99
CA GLN A 330 17.88 -2.90 -3.89
C GLN A 330 17.68 -1.56 -3.19
N GLY A 331 16.58 -1.41 -2.47
CA GLY A 331 16.30 -0.23 -1.65
C GLY A 331 17.31 -0.05 -0.53
N LEU A 332 17.67 -1.15 0.14
CA LEU A 332 18.69 -1.14 1.20
C LEU A 332 20.06 -0.74 0.66
N GLY A 333 20.49 -1.31 -0.47
CA GLY A 333 21.74 -0.94 -1.13
C GLY A 333 21.75 0.49 -1.67
N LEU A 334 20.59 1.02 -2.10
CA LEU A 334 20.46 2.43 -2.48
C LEU A 334 20.71 3.35 -1.27
N LEU A 335 20.09 3.07 -0.13
CA LEU A 335 20.28 3.87 1.08
C LEU A 335 21.67 3.74 1.66
N GLN A 336 22.30 2.58 1.56
CA GLN A 336 23.71 2.41 1.91
C GLN A 336 24.57 3.39 1.10
N ARG A 337 24.49 3.37 -0.23
CA ARG A 337 25.26 4.29 -1.10
C ARG A 337 24.97 5.76 -0.80
N TRP A 338 23.73 6.09 -0.50
CA TRP A 338 23.35 7.45 -0.13
C TRP A 338 24.01 7.90 1.18
N ILE A 339 23.95 7.07 2.23
CA ILE A 339 24.58 7.35 3.52
C ILE A 339 26.11 7.50 3.36
N GLU A 340 26.76 6.57 2.64
CA GLU A 340 28.19 6.58 2.38
C GLU A 340 28.66 7.80 1.57
N SER A 341 27.78 8.35 0.73
CA SER A 341 28.09 9.56 -0.07
C SER A 341 28.06 10.86 0.74
N MET A 342 27.51 10.85 1.95
CA MET A 342 27.42 12.04 2.78
C MET A 342 28.76 12.34 3.46
N PRO A 343 29.20 13.62 3.53
CA PRO A 343 30.39 14.00 4.29
C PRO A 343 30.23 13.65 5.80
N ALA A 344 31.25 13.06 6.39
CA ALA A 344 31.24 12.65 7.80
C ALA A 344 31.05 13.83 8.80
N THR A 345 31.22 15.07 8.35
CA THR A 345 31.09 16.30 9.16
C THR A 345 29.64 16.80 9.30
N ALA A 346 28.66 16.13 8.74
CA ALA A 346 27.26 16.53 8.81
C ALA A 346 26.54 16.15 10.11
N GLU A 347 27.25 15.69 11.15
CA GLU A 347 26.66 15.50 12.50
C GLU A 347 26.33 16.89 13.10
N ARG A 348 25.06 17.08 13.47
CA ARG A 348 24.54 18.27 14.16
C ARG A 348 24.48 18.02 15.67
#